data_68f2baa3c05ea5eb9c33a142d87b2c07
#
_entry.id   68f2baa3c05ea5eb9c33a142d87b2c07
#
_cell.length_a   1.000
_cell.length_b   1.000
_cell.length_c   1.000
_cell.angle_alpha   90.00
_cell.angle_beta   90.00
_cell.angle_gamma   90.00
#
_symmetry.space_group_name_H-M   'P 1'
#
loop_
_entity.id
_entity.type
_entity.pdbx_description
1 polymer ?
#
loop_
_entity_poly.entity_id
_entity_poly.type
_entity_poly.pdbx_seq_one_letter_code
_entity_poly.pdbx_strand_id
1 'polypeptide(L)'
;MMEKDDKIKSQNDFYYSKANIMIATNAFGMGIDIPDIRYVIEYDLPSSIEDYIQQVGRVSRDGKYGEGILLFDRRDISTNEYFIENIKNDNIDKKELNQIKLDRYQKLDKMIELALTAKCLHQFTSNYFGHKHSGKCMMCSNCKK
;
A
#
# COMPACT_ATOMS: atom_id res chain seq x y z
N MET A 1 -23.56 -1.69 -0.65
CA MET A 1 -22.56 -1.99 0.40
C MET A 1 -22.68 -3.47 0.72
N MET A 2 -21.60 -4.24 0.73
CA MET A 2 -21.64 -5.67 0.97
C MET A 2 -22.03 -5.97 2.42
N GLU A 3 -22.94 -6.92 2.66
CA GLU A 3 -23.37 -7.28 4.00
C GLU A 3 -22.26 -7.95 4.81
N LYS A 4 -22.40 -7.98 6.15
CA LYS A 4 -21.35 -8.50 7.04
C LYS A 4 -21.09 -10.00 6.78
N ASP A 5 -22.14 -10.77 6.56
CA ASP A 5 -22.05 -12.22 6.33
C ASP A 5 -21.40 -12.54 4.99
N ASP A 6 -21.67 -11.74 3.93
CA ASP A 6 -21.03 -11.87 2.63
C ASP A 6 -19.54 -11.57 2.68
N LYS A 7 -19.14 -10.59 3.50
CA LYS A 7 -17.71 -10.29 3.72
C LYS A 7 -16.99 -11.45 4.38
N ILE A 8 -17.58 -12.03 5.43
CA ILE A 8 -17.01 -13.17 6.14
C ILE A 8 -16.92 -14.38 5.19
N LYS A 9 -17.96 -14.63 4.41
CA LYS A 9 -17.97 -15.72 3.43
C LYS A 9 -16.87 -15.55 2.39
N SER A 10 -16.77 -14.37 1.76
CA SER A 10 -15.74 -14.08 0.76
C SER A 10 -14.33 -14.24 1.33
N GLN A 11 -14.13 -13.81 2.56
CA GLN A 11 -12.87 -13.96 3.28
C GLN A 11 -12.52 -15.43 3.54
N ASN A 12 -13.49 -16.24 3.98
CA ASN A 12 -13.30 -17.66 4.19
C ASN A 12 -13.05 -18.41 2.88
N ASP A 13 -13.76 -18.05 1.80
CA ASP A 13 -13.57 -18.68 0.50
C ASP A 13 -12.14 -18.44 -0.03
N PHE A 14 -11.58 -17.25 0.19
CA PHE A 14 -10.18 -16.96 -0.14
C PHE A 14 -9.21 -17.68 0.80
N TYR A 15 -9.46 -17.67 2.11
CA TYR A 15 -8.60 -18.33 3.11
C TYR A 15 -8.48 -19.85 2.86
N TYR A 16 -9.60 -20.50 2.52
CA TYR A 16 -9.63 -21.93 2.23
C TYR A 16 -9.39 -22.29 0.76
N SER A 17 -8.80 -21.36 -0.01
CA SER A 17 -8.46 -21.56 -1.43
C SER A 17 -9.63 -21.97 -2.33
N LYS A 18 -10.87 -21.62 -1.95
CA LYS A 18 -12.05 -21.77 -2.80
C LYS A 18 -12.16 -20.64 -3.82
N ALA A 19 -11.57 -19.48 -3.51
CA ALA A 19 -11.41 -18.37 -4.41
C ALA A 19 -9.91 -18.07 -4.59
N ASN A 20 -9.45 -17.89 -5.83
CA ASN A 20 -8.06 -17.60 -6.13
C ASN A 20 -7.73 -16.10 -6.14
N ILE A 21 -8.75 -15.26 -6.18
CA ILE A 21 -8.61 -13.80 -6.23
C ILE A 21 -9.50 -13.18 -5.17
N MET A 22 -8.96 -12.22 -4.42
CA MET A 22 -9.71 -11.40 -3.49
C MET A 22 -9.56 -9.93 -3.89
N ILE A 23 -10.70 -9.25 -4.07
CA ILE A 23 -10.75 -7.79 -4.23
C ILE A 23 -11.22 -7.22 -2.89
N ALA A 24 -10.41 -6.34 -2.32
CA ALA A 24 -10.66 -5.83 -0.98
C ALA A 24 -10.16 -4.39 -0.82
N THR A 25 -10.66 -3.72 0.20
CA THR A 25 -10.12 -2.44 0.67
C THR A 25 -8.96 -2.66 1.63
N ASN A 26 -8.23 -1.61 1.98
CA ASN A 26 -7.10 -1.63 2.92
C ASN A 26 -7.44 -2.25 4.29
N ALA A 27 -8.73 -2.24 4.67
CA ALA A 27 -9.19 -2.89 5.91
C ALA A 27 -9.12 -4.42 5.84
N PHE A 28 -9.01 -5.00 4.65
CA PHE A 28 -8.84 -6.44 4.48
C PHE A 28 -7.44 -6.86 4.92
N GLY A 29 -7.41 -7.87 5.77
CA GLY A 29 -6.15 -8.49 6.16
C GLY A 29 -5.54 -7.97 7.46
N MET A 30 -6.14 -7.00 8.17
CA MET A 30 -5.81 -6.82 9.57
C MET A 30 -6.23 -8.09 10.34
N GLY A 31 -5.23 -8.91 10.73
CA GLY A 31 -5.46 -10.17 11.45
C GLY A 31 -5.58 -11.43 10.57
N ILE A 32 -5.42 -11.33 9.24
CA ILE A 32 -5.38 -12.49 8.36
C ILE A 32 -3.94 -12.81 8.00
N ASP A 33 -3.53 -14.05 8.27
CA ASP A 33 -2.25 -14.59 7.88
C ASP A 33 -2.44 -15.71 6.86
N ILE A 34 -2.31 -15.35 5.58
CA ILE A 34 -2.33 -16.29 4.45
C ILE A 34 -0.91 -16.33 3.89
N PRO A 35 -0.18 -17.44 4.10
CA PRO A 35 1.26 -17.47 3.81
C PRO A 35 1.59 -17.51 2.31
N ASP A 36 0.68 -17.99 1.48
CA ASP A 36 0.91 -18.32 0.08
C ASP A 36 0.30 -17.33 -0.92
N ILE A 37 0.05 -16.10 -0.52
CA ILE A 37 -0.31 -15.02 -1.43
C ILE A 37 0.84 -14.76 -2.38
N ARG A 38 0.64 -14.94 -3.69
CA ARG A 38 1.68 -14.77 -4.72
C ARG A 38 1.73 -13.36 -5.29
N TYR A 39 0.59 -12.70 -5.34
CA TYR A 39 0.48 -11.36 -5.92
C TYR A 39 -0.37 -10.47 -5.01
N VAL A 40 0.14 -9.28 -4.72
CA VAL A 40 -0.66 -8.17 -4.19
C VAL A 40 -0.61 -7.05 -5.21
N ILE A 41 -1.78 -6.64 -5.69
CA ILE A 41 -1.92 -5.61 -6.72
C ILE A 41 -2.61 -4.41 -6.07
N GLU A 42 -1.87 -3.33 -5.90
CA GLU A 42 -2.43 -2.03 -5.51
C GLU A 42 -2.99 -1.37 -6.77
N TYR A 43 -4.32 -1.31 -6.83
CA TYR A 43 -5.03 -0.75 -7.99
C TYR A 43 -4.98 0.76 -8.01
N ASP A 44 -5.08 1.39 -6.84
CA ASP A 44 -4.96 2.83 -6.65
C ASP A 44 -3.64 3.16 -5.92
N LEU A 45 -3.16 4.40 -6.06
CA LEU A 45 -1.97 4.86 -5.35
C LEU A 45 -2.23 4.90 -3.83
N PRO A 46 -1.51 4.12 -3.01
CA PRO A 46 -1.57 4.23 -1.56
C PRO A 46 -1.22 5.63 -1.07
N SER A 47 -1.78 6.04 0.07
CA SER A 47 -1.58 7.38 0.62
C SER A 47 -0.18 7.62 1.20
N SER A 48 0.57 6.54 1.45
CA SER A 48 1.92 6.59 2.02
C SER A 48 2.73 5.35 1.65
N ILE A 49 4.06 5.46 1.80
CA ILE A 49 4.98 4.31 1.65
C ILE A 49 4.71 3.27 2.73
N GLU A 50 4.34 3.68 3.94
CA GLU A 50 4.00 2.79 5.04
C GLU A 50 2.80 1.90 4.67
N ASP A 51 1.72 2.51 4.14
CA ASP A 51 0.55 1.78 3.69
C ASP A 51 0.90 0.80 2.57
N TYR A 52 1.65 1.27 1.56
CA TYR A 52 2.13 0.43 0.47
C TYR A 52 2.91 -0.79 0.97
N ILE A 53 3.92 -0.58 1.82
CA ILE A 53 4.74 -1.69 2.35
C ILE A 53 3.92 -2.62 3.24
N GLN A 54 2.97 -2.11 4.03
CA GLN A 54 2.08 -2.94 4.84
C GLN A 54 1.20 -3.86 3.97
N GLN A 55 0.74 -3.36 2.83
CA GLN A 55 -0.12 -4.09 1.90
C GLN A 55 0.69 -5.12 1.10
N VAL A 56 1.75 -4.70 0.42
CA VAL A 56 2.60 -5.62 -0.35
C VAL A 56 3.40 -6.59 0.52
N GLY A 57 3.64 -6.26 1.78
CA GLY A 57 4.28 -7.15 2.77
C GLY A 57 3.47 -8.39 3.14
N ARG A 58 2.29 -8.58 2.54
CA ARG A 58 1.49 -9.82 2.64
C ARG A 58 1.91 -10.89 1.65
N VAL A 59 2.70 -10.52 0.64
CA VAL A 59 3.21 -11.43 -0.38
C VAL A 59 4.17 -12.43 0.22
N SER A 60 3.99 -13.70 -0.11
CA SER A 60 5.00 -14.77 0.06
C SER A 60 5.59 -14.91 1.48
N ARG A 61 4.74 -14.92 2.48
CA ARG A 61 5.15 -15.17 3.87
C ARG A 61 5.69 -16.58 4.09
N ASP A 62 5.46 -17.49 3.14
CA ASP A 62 6.02 -18.84 3.11
C ASP A 62 7.43 -18.90 2.50
N GLY A 63 8.03 -17.76 2.15
CA GLY A 63 9.37 -17.65 1.59
C GLY A 63 9.52 -18.03 0.12
N LYS A 64 8.43 -18.37 -0.58
CA LYS A 64 8.44 -18.63 -2.02
C LYS A 64 8.39 -17.34 -2.82
N TYR A 65 8.46 -17.44 -4.15
CA TYR A 65 8.37 -16.28 -5.03
C TYR A 65 6.99 -15.62 -4.97
N GLY A 66 6.98 -14.29 -5.00
CA GLY A 66 5.78 -13.48 -5.13
C GLY A 66 6.11 -12.03 -5.47
N GLU A 67 5.11 -11.30 -5.91
CA GLU A 67 5.28 -9.91 -6.37
C GLU A 67 4.23 -8.97 -5.77
N GLY A 68 4.71 -7.80 -5.31
CA GLY A 68 3.87 -6.63 -5.06
C GLY A 68 3.86 -5.74 -6.30
N ILE A 69 2.70 -5.41 -6.81
CA ILE A 69 2.50 -4.64 -8.03
C ILE A 69 1.73 -3.36 -7.69
N LEU A 70 2.27 -2.21 -8.08
CA LEU A 70 1.57 -0.93 -8.00
C LEU A 70 1.14 -0.51 -9.41
N LEU A 71 -0.17 -0.33 -9.60
CA LEU A 71 -0.72 0.35 -10.76
C LEU A 71 -0.81 1.84 -10.42
N PHE A 72 -0.16 2.69 -11.21
CA PHE A 72 -0.10 4.12 -10.94
C PHE A 72 -0.75 4.92 -12.06
N ASP A 73 -1.74 5.73 -11.70
CA ASP A 73 -2.31 6.76 -12.56
C ASP A 73 -2.19 8.12 -11.87
N ARG A 74 -1.92 9.18 -12.65
CA ARG A 74 -1.81 10.55 -12.09
C ARG A 74 -3.10 11.06 -11.46
N ARG A 75 -4.25 10.52 -11.86
CA ARG A 75 -5.56 10.84 -11.25
C ARG A 75 -5.65 10.41 -9.78
N ASP A 76 -4.89 9.39 -9.39
CA ASP A 76 -4.86 8.91 -8.01
C ASP A 76 -4.29 9.96 -7.06
N ILE A 77 -3.39 10.82 -7.55
CA ILE A 77 -2.85 11.94 -6.78
C ILE A 77 -3.99 12.88 -6.37
N SER A 78 -4.80 13.33 -7.34
CA SER A 78 -5.93 14.22 -7.07
C SER A 78 -6.97 13.58 -6.14
N THR A 79 -7.16 12.28 -6.23
CA THR A 79 -8.04 11.52 -5.32
C THR A 79 -7.51 11.55 -3.90
N ASN A 80 -6.22 11.29 -3.70
CA ASN A 80 -5.58 11.35 -2.38
C ASN A 80 -5.61 12.78 -1.81
N GLU A 81 -5.30 13.80 -2.62
CA GLU A 81 -5.38 15.22 -2.23
C GLU A 81 -6.79 15.58 -1.77
N TYR A 82 -7.81 15.15 -2.51
CA TYR A 82 -9.20 15.35 -2.13
C TYR A 82 -9.51 14.75 -0.75
N PHE A 83 -9.05 13.54 -0.46
CA PHE A 83 -9.25 12.93 0.86
C PHE A 83 -8.51 13.70 1.95
N ILE A 84 -7.29 14.18 1.72
CA ILE A 84 -6.52 14.98 2.68
C ILE A 84 -7.25 16.29 2.98
N GLU A 85 -7.73 17.01 1.95
CA GLU A 85 -8.44 18.28 2.13
C GLU A 85 -9.74 18.11 2.90
N ASN A 86 -10.43 16.99 2.69
CA ASN A 86 -11.73 16.73 3.32
C ASN A 86 -11.65 16.02 4.68
N ILE A 87 -10.46 15.93 5.28
CA ILE A 87 -10.33 15.46 6.67
C ILE A 87 -11.08 16.43 7.59
N LYS A 88 -12.03 15.88 8.35
CA LYS A 88 -12.77 16.61 9.38
C LYS A 88 -12.56 15.90 10.71
N ASN A 89 -12.27 16.66 11.73
CA ASN A 89 -12.25 16.17 13.10
C ASN A 89 -12.63 17.33 14.03
N ASP A 90 -13.85 17.28 14.54
CA ASP A 90 -14.42 18.33 15.38
C ASP A 90 -13.80 18.36 16.80
N ASN A 91 -12.99 17.35 17.15
CA ASN A 91 -12.35 17.23 18.46
C ASN A 91 -10.93 17.83 18.54
N ILE A 92 -10.41 18.37 17.43
CA ILE A 92 -9.06 18.97 17.37
C ILE A 92 -9.15 20.41 16.89
N ASP A 93 -8.18 21.22 17.28
CA ASP A 93 -8.13 22.61 16.84
C ASP A 93 -7.68 22.72 15.38
N LYS A 94 -7.91 23.91 14.79
CA LYS A 94 -7.58 24.18 13.38
C LYS A 94 -6.07 24.08 13.10
N LYS A 95 -5.22 24.38 14.07
CA LYS A 95 -3.77 24.33 13.91
C LYS A 95 -3.28 22.88 13.86
N GLU A 96 -3.81 22.05 14.74
CA GLU A 96 -3.53 20.61 14.77
C GLU A 96 -4.05 19.91 13.51
N LEU A 97 -5.27 20.27 13.05
CA LEU A 97 -5.82 19.74 11.80
C LEU A 97 -4.94 20.09 10.59
N ASN A 98 -4.42 21.31 10.51
CA ASN A 98 -3.51 21.72 9.45
C ASN A 98 -2.19 20.95 9.51
N GLN A 99 -1.67 20.66 10.71
CA GLN A 99 -0.45 19.86 10.86
C GLN A 99 -0.66 18.42 10.37
N ILE A 100 -1.79 17.81 10.69
CA ILE A 100 -2.17 16.48 10.19
C ILE A 100 -2.24 16.46 8.67
N LYS A 101 -2.85 17.47 8.06
CA LYS A 101 -2.93 17.59 6.59
C LYS A 101 -1.53 17.71 5.98
N LEU A 102 -0.68 18.56 6.55
CA LEU A 102 0.69 18.75 6.08
C LEU A 102 1.49 17.44 6.12
N ASP A 103 1.42 16.71 7.22
CA ASP A 103 2.06 15.39 7.37
C ASP A 103 1.59 14.40 6.29
N ARG A 104 0.29 14.37 6.01
CA ARG A 104 -0.27 13.50 4.99
C ARG A 104 0.17 13.88 3.59
N TYR A 105 0.27 15.17 3.28
CA TYR A 105 0.84 15.64 2.01
C TYR A 105 2.29 15.21 1.86
N GLN A 106 3.13 15.37 2.91
CA GLN A 106 4.52 14.94 2.87
C GLN A 106 4.67 13.43 2.63
N LYS A 107 3.80 12.61 3.21
CA LYS A 107 3.78 11.16 2.99
C LYS A 107 3.34 10.80 1.57
N LEU A 108 2.30 11.48 1.06
CA LEU A 108 1.83 11.31 -0.31
C LEU A 108 2.94 11.68 -1.31
N ASP A 109 3.64 12.80 -1.11
CA ASP A 109 4.77 13.21 -1.95
C ASP A 109 5.84 12.13 -2.02
N LYS A 110 6.17 11.50 -0.89
CA LYS A 110 7.14 10.39 -0.86
C LYS A 110 6.63 9.14 -1.58
N MET A 111 5.34 8.87 -1.53
CA MET A 111 4.74 7.76 -2.28
C MET A 111 4.74 8.02 -3.78
N ILE A 112 4.47 9.26 -4.21
CA ILE A 112 4.56 9.68 -5.62
C ILE A 112 6.01 9.58 -6.10
N GLU A 113 6.98 10.02 -5.28
CA GLU A 113 8.40 9.91 -5.58
C GLU A 113 8.82 8.44 -5.77
N LEU A 114 8.32 7.52 -4.94
CA LEU A 114 8.53 6.07 -5.10
C LEU A 114 7.93 5.55 -6.41
N ALA A 115 6.69 5.94 -6.75
CA ALA A 115 6.00 5.49 -7.95
C ALA A 115 6.71 5.94 -9.25
N LEU A 116 7.35 7.12 -9.22
CA LEU A 116 8.00 7.74 -10.38
C LEU A 116 9.51 7.54 -10.44
N THR A 117 10.13 6.97 -9.39
CA THR A 117 11.60 6.86 -9.35
C THR A 117 12.14 5.89 -10.39
N ALA A 118 13.29 6.21 -10.96
CA ALA A 118 14.09 5.28 -11.77
C ALA A 118 15.12 4.49 -10.93
N LYS A 119 15.25 4.80 -9.63
CA LYS A 119 16.18 4.13 -8.73
C LYS A 119 15.64 2.75 -8.31
N CYS A 120 16.50 1.94 -7.73
CA CYS A 120 16.06 0.66 -7.14
C CYS A 120 14.95 0.90 -6.10
N LEU A 121 13.80 0.24 -6.27
CA LEU A 121 12.64 0.42 -5.37
C LEU A 121 12.96 -0.05 -3.94
N HIS A 122 13.69 -1.17 -3.78
CA HIS A 122 14.10 -1.65 -2.46
C HIS A 122 15.09 -0.70 -1.78
N GLN A 123 16.00 -0.09 -2.54
CA GLN A 123 16.90 0.94 -2.00
C GLN A 123 16.11 2.17 -1.55
N PHE A 124 15.15 2.60 -2.35
CA PHE A 124 14.31 3.76 -2.02
C PHE A 124 13.55 3.52 -0.71
N THR A 125 12.83 2.41 -0.63
CA THR A 125 12.02 2.08 0.57
C THR A 125 12.89 1.86 1.81
N SER A 126 14.01 1.13 1.69
CA SER A 126 14.93 0.93 2.81
C SER A 126 15.48 2.25 3.35
N ASN A 127 15.90 3.15 2.46
CA ASN A 127 16.40 4.46 2.86
C ASN A 127 15.32 5.34 3.49
N TYR A 128 14.08 5.24 3.02
CA TYR A 128 12.95 5.94 3.60
C TYR A 128 12.73 5.54 5.07
N PHE A 129 12.88 4.26 5.41
CA PHE A 129 12.79 3.75 6.78
C PHE A 129 14.11 3.87 7.58
N GLY A 130 15.09 4.63 7.08
CA GLY A 130 16.35 4.90 7.80
C GLY A 130 17.40 3.79 7.70
N HIS A 131 17.14 2.74 6.92
CA HIS A 131 18.13 1.69 6.66
C HIS A 131 18.99 2.05 5.46
N LYS A 132 20.29 2.26 5.69
CA LYS A 132 21.23 2.55 4.59
C LYS A 132 21.37 1.32 3.69
N HIS A 133 20.74 1.36 2.55
CA HIS A 133 20.91 0.35 1.49
C HIS A 133 21.57 1.00 0.29
N SER A 134 22.71 0.45 -0.15
CA SER A 134 23.41 0.88 -1.35
C SER A 134 23.40 -0.23 -2.40
N GLY A 135 23.14 0.15 -3.65
CA GLY A 135 23.20 -0.78 -4.78
C GLY A 135 21.84 -1.23 -5.30
N LYS A 136 21.89 -2.11 -6.30
CA LYS A 136 20.72 -2.66 -6.98
C LYS A 136 20.30 -3.97 -6.32
N CYS A 137 19.00 -4.14 -6.07
CA CYS A 137 18.45 -5.39 -5.51
C CYS A 137 18.37 -6.53 -6.54
N MET A 138 18.49 -6.24 -7.84
CA MET A 138 18.35 -7.18 -8.97
C MET A 138 16.99 -7.89 -9.06
N MET A 139 16.00 -7.46 -8.27
CA MET A 139 14.68 -8.09 -8.16
C MET A 139 13.53 -7.18 -8.56
N CYS A 140 13.60 -5.88 -8.25
CA CYS A 140 12.54 -4.95 -8.59
C CYS A 140 12.52 -4.59 -10.08
N SER A 141 11.40 -4.07 -10.55
CA SER A 141 11.17 -3.69 -11.95
C SER A 141 12.23 -2.72 -12.49
N ASN A 142 12.74 -1.80 -11.66
CA ASN A 142 13.75 -0.84 -12.07
C ASN A 142 15.17 -1.45 -12.18
N CYS A 143 15.42 -2.57 -11.52
CA CYS A 143 16.70 -3.28 -11.59
C CYS A 143 16.73 -4.36 -12.67
N LYS A 144 15.57 -4.88 -13.07
CA LYS A 144 15.44 -5.92 -14.12
C LYS A 144 15.46 -5.36 -15.56
N LYS A 145 15.49 -4.02 -15.70
CA LYS A 145 15.58 -3.34 -17.01
C LYS A 145 16.95 -3.44 -17.61
#